data_558164a95d8d25b38ed4ddf21ccc0d4b
#
_entry.id   558164a95d8d25b38ed4ddf21ccc0d4b
#
_cell.length_a   1.000
_cell.length_b   1.000
_cell.length_c   1.000
_cell.angle_alpha   90.00
_cell.angle_beta   90.00
_cell.angle_gamma   90.00
#
_symmetry.space_group_name_H-M   'P 1'
#
loop_
_entity.id
_entity.type
_entity.pdbx_description
1 polymer ?
#
loop_
_entity_poly.entity_id
_entity_poly.type
_entity_poly.pdbx_seq_one_letter_code
_entity_poly.pdbx_strand_id
1 'polypeptide(L)'
;MISVCEDFNGVFGRNAARMRDICQKIGALPDVNKIVLFGSYARGCAQSESDIDLAVFFDCQDARLLGRYRQLARICVNPVIDIQVQPFHTYELATPCGIIEEIETYGLELRVY
;
A
#
# COMPACT_ATOMS: atom_id res chain seq x y z
N MET A 1 10.61 0.97 11.86
CA MET A 1 10.21 2.27 11.26
C MET A 1 9.98 2.10 9.77
N ILE A 2 8.88 2.61 9.27
CA ILE A 2 8.59 2.57 7.83
C ILE A 2 9.56 3.49 7.09
N SER A 3 10.26 2.92 6.10
CA SER A 3 11.19 3.70 5.26
C SER A 3 10.46 4.19 4.01
N VAL A 4 10.95 5.29 3.43
CA VAL A 4 10.42 5.76 2.15
C VAL A 4 11.04 4.94 1.02
N CYS A 5 10.22 4.54 0.04
CA CYS A 5 10.68 3.83 -1.14
C CYS A 5 11.45 4.82 -2.04
N GLU A 6 12.75 4.63 -2.17
CA GLU A 6 13.61 5.51 -2.96
C GLU A 6 13.79 5.03 -4.40
N ASP A 7 13.64 3.72 -4.64
CA ASP A 7 13.82 3.13 -5.95
C ASP A 7 12.53 2.46 -6.44
N PHE A 8 11.54 3.28 -6.72
CA PHE A 8 10.22 2.81 -7.17
C PHE A 8 10.33 1.94 -8.43
N ASN A 9 11.12 2.38 -9.39
CA ASN A 9 11.29 1.64 -10.64
C ASN A 9 12.01 0.31 -10.42
N GLY A 10 13.00 0.27 -9.55
CA GLY A 10 13.70 -0.96 -9.21
C GLY A 10 12.82 -1.96 -8.48
N VAL A 11 11.97 -1.48 -7.58
CA VAL A 11 11.06 -2.34 -6.81
C VAL A 11 10.01 -2.98 -7.72
N PHE A 12 9.39 -2.22 -8.61
CA PHE A 12 8.28 -2.70 -9.43
C PHE A 12 8.67 -3.11 -10.85
N GLY A 13 9.88 -2.77 -11.30
CA GLY A 13 10.34 -3.13 -12.63
C GLY A 13 9.40 -2.67 -13.73
N ARG A 14 9.02 -3.58 -14.62
CA ARG A 14 8.10 -3.28 -15.73
C ARG A 14 6.70 -2.83 -15.29
N ASN A 15 6.35 -3.08 -14.04
CA ASN A 15 5.05 -2.70 -13.48
C ASN A 15 5.06 -1.32 -12.85
N ALA A 16 6.19 -0.61 -12.87
CA ALA A 16 6.34 0.67 -12.17
C ALA A 16 5.34 1.72 -12.65
N ALA A 17 5.10 1.83 -13.97
CA ALA A 17 4.17 2.81 -14.49
C ALA A 17 2.73 2.55 -14.04
N ARG A 18 2.32 1.28 -14.01
CA ARG A 18 0.98 0.89 -13.53
C ARG A 18 0.84 1.16 -12.04
N MET A 19 1.85 0.83 -11.26
CA MET A 19 1.84 1.05 -9.82
C MET A 19 1.81 2.54 -9.49
N ARG A 20 2.53 3.35 -10.26
CA ARG A 20 2.49 4.81 -10.10
C ARG A 20 1.08 5.35 -10.33
N ASP A 21 0.42 4.91 -11.40
CA ASP A 21 -0.96 5.31 -11.70
C ASP A 21 -1.92 4.89 -10.59
N ILE A 22 -1.82 3.65 -10.13
CA ILE A 22 -2.66 3.14 -9.04
C ILE A 22 -2.44 3.93 -7.76
N CYS A 23 -1.19 4.20 -7.40
CA CYS A 23 -0.87 4.96 -6.19
C CYS A 23 -1.38 6.41 -6.29
N GLN A 24 -1.32 7.02 -7.47
CA GLN A 24 -1.89 8.36 -7.68
C GLN A 24 -3.41 8.36 -7.45
N LYS A 25 -4.10 7.35 -7.95
CA LYS A 25 -5.55 7.22 -7.75
C LYS A 25 -5.90 6.97 -6.28
N ILE A 26 -5.12 6.14 -5.59
CA ILE A 26 -5.31 5.91 -4.14
C ILE A 26 -5.08 7.21 -3.38
N GLY A 27 -4.01 7.92 -3.69
CA GLY A 27 -3.66 9.17 -3.02
C GLY A 27 -4.68 10.30 -3.23
N ALA A 28 -5.51 10.19 -4.25
CA ALA A 28 -6.58 11.15 -4.51
C ALA A 28 -7.83 10.89 -3.65
N LEU A 29 -7.91 9.75 -2.97
CA LEU A 29 -9.02 9.47 -2.05
C LEU A 29 -8.94 10.38 -0.82
N PRO A 30 -10.11 10.77 -0.25
CA PRO A 30 -10.10 11.56 0.98
C PRO A 30 -9.44 10.82 2.14
N ASP A 31 -8.79 11.56 3.02
CA ASP A 31 -8.24 11.07 4.29
C ASP A 31 -7.08 10.08 4.16
N VAL A 32 -6.48 9.91 2.99
CA VAL A 32 -5.30 9.05 2.84
C VAL A 32 -4.10 9.73 3.49
N ASN A 33 -3.52 9.07 4.49
CA ASN A 33 -2.31 9.53 5.17
C ASN A 33 -1.06 9.02 4.45
N LYS A 34 -1.00 7.70 4.22
CA LYS A 34 0.13 7.10 3.52
C LYS A 34 -0.25 5.78 2.86
N ILE A 35 0.53 5.41 1.86
CA ILE A 35 0.46 4.13 1.16
C ILE A 35 1.77 3.41 1.45
N VAL A 36 1.69 2.18 1.94
CA VAL A 36 2.87 1.40 2.34
C VAL A 36 2.88 0.06 1.63
N LEU A 37 3.97 -0.21 0.92
CA LEU A 37 4.24 -1.53 0.35
C LEU A 37 4.79 -2.43 1.45
N PHE A 38 4.25 -3.63 1.59
CA PHE A 38 4.78 -4.62 2.54
C PHE A 38 4.83 -6.00 1.87
N GLY A 39 5.15 -7.03 2.64
CA GLY A 39 5.27 -8.39 2.10
C GLY A 39 6.53 -8.60 1.27
N SER A 40 6.49 -9.53 0.32
CA SER A 40 7.67 -9.98 -0.43
C SER A 40 8.33 -8.87 -1.26
N TYR A 41 7.56 -7.98 -1.87
CA TYR A 41 8.12 -6.86 -2.63
C TYR A 41 8.92 -5.91 -1.75
N ALA A 42 8.42 -5.63 -0.55
CA ALA A 42 9.12 -4.74 0.38
C ALA A 42 10.41 -5.38 0.92
N ARG A 43 10.42 -6.70 1.06
CA ARG A 43 11.60 -7.43 1.55
C ARG A 43 12.63 -7.75 0.44
N GLY A 44 12.32 -7.42 -0.80
CA GLY A 44 13.22 -7.70 -1.91
C GLY A 44 13.29 -9.17 -2.31
N CYS A 45 12.30 -9.97 -1.93
CA CYS A 45 12.25 -11.41 -2.24
C CYS A 45 11.07 -11.79 -3.14
N ALA A 46 10.46 -10.81 -3.83
CA ALA A 46 9.35 -11.05 -4.72
C ALA A 46 9.78 -11.85 -5.95
N GLN A 47 8.91 -12.76 -6.39
CA GLN A 47 9.06 -13.52 -7.63
C GLN A 47 8.04 -13.00 -8.65
N SER A 48 8.13 -13.49 -9.88
CA SER A 48 7.27 -13.00 -10.97
C SER A 48 5.77 -13.18 -10.69
N GLU A 49 5.40 -14.16 -9.87
CA GLU A 49 4.01 -14.46 -9.50
C GLU A 49 3.61 -13.94 -8.12
N SER A 50 4.50 -13.21 -7.45
CA SER A 50 4.18 -12.67 -6.12
C SER A 50 3.13 -11.58 -6.22
N ASP A 51 2.20 -11.59 -5.25
CA ASP A 51 1.23 -10.50 -5.10
C ASP A 51 1.92 -9.24 -4.60
N ILE A 52 1.37 -8.10 -4.95
CA ILE A 52 1.81 -6.83 -4.41
C ILE A 52 0.91 -6.51 -3.22
N ASP A 53 1.50 -6.40 -2.03
CA ASP A 53 0.76 -6.14 -0.79
C ASP A 53 0.84 -4.66 -0.44
N LEU A 54 -0.30 -3.99 -0.42
CA LEU A 54 -0.40 -2.57 -0.08
C LEU A 54 -1.23 -2.38 1.18
N ALA A 55 -0.72 -1.55 2.07
CA ALA A 55 -1.47 -1.03 3.22
C ALA A 55 -1.73 0.45 2.99
N VAL A 56 -2.98 0.87 3.13
CA VAL A 56 -3.35 2.27 2.98
C VAL A 56 -3.88 2.77 4.32
N PHE A 57 -3.22 3.79 4.87
CA PHE A 57 -3.56 4.35 6.17
C PHE A 57 -4.43 5.59 5.98
N PHE A 58 -5.56 5.61 6.67
CA PHE A 58 -6.55 6.67 6.56
C PHE A 58 -6.72 7.43 7.88
N ASP A 59 -6.87 8.75 7.77
CA ASP A 59 -7.23 9.63 8.87
C ASP A 59 -8.75 9.83 8.91
N CYS A 60 -9.50 8.72 8.98
CA CYS A 60 -10.97 8.78 8.95
C CYS A 60 -11.57 8.09 10.18
N GLN A 61 -12.87 8.31 10.38
CA GLN A 61 -13.63 7.64 11.43
C GLN A 61 -13.89 6.17 11.06
N ASP A 62 -14.04 5.32 12.07
CA ASP A 62 -14.23 3.88 11.90
C ASP A 62 -15.35 3.55 10.92
N ALA A 63 -16.46 4.27 10.99
CA ALA A 63 -17.63 4.03 10.16
C ALA A 63 -17.37 4.21 8.65
N ARG A 64 -16.31 4.93 8.29
CA ARG A 64 -15.97 5.21 6.89
C ARG A 64 -14.98 4.24 6.27
N LEU A 65 -14.32 3.43 7.10
CA LEU A 65 -13.22 2.58 6.61
C LEU A 65 -13.71 1.55 5.58
N LEU A 66 -14.88 0.97 5.78
CA LEU A 66 -15.44 0.00 4.81
C LEU A 66 -15.68 0.65 3.44
N GLY A 67 -16.19 1.88 3.43
CA GLY A 67 -16.37 2.63 2.18
C GLY A 67 -15.04 2.87 1.48
N ARG A 68 -13.99 3.21 2.23
CA ARG A 68 -12.65 3.38 1.68
C ARG A 68 -12.10 2.08 1.11
N TYR A 69 -12.33 0.96 1.80
CA TYR A 69 -11.91 -0.34 1.30
C TYR A 69 -12.55 -0.66 -0.06
N ARG A 70 -13.83 -0.37 -0.23
CA ARG A 70 -14.53 -0.59 -1.50
C ARG A 70 -13.93 0.26 -2.61
N GLN A 71 -13.58 1.50 -2.33
CA GLN A 71 -12.92 2.38 -3.29
C GLN A 71 -11.55 1.86 -3.67
N LEU A 72 -10.75 1.39 -2.69
CA LEU A 72 -9.46 0.78 -2.93
C LEU A 72 -9.57 -0.46 -3.81
N ALA A 73 -10.54 -1.32 -3.53
CA ALA A 73 -10.73 -2.54 -4.28
C ALA A 73 -10.99 -2.24 -5.77
N ARG A 74 -11.78 -1.20 -6.06
CA ARG A 74 -12.05 -0.79 -7.45
C ARG A 74 -10.81 -0.25 -8.14
N ILE A 75 -10.00 0.54 -7.44
CA ILE A 75 -8.77 1.11 -7.99
C ILE A 75 -7.75 0.02 -8.28
N CYS A 76 -7.64 -0.97 -7.41
CA CYS A 76 -6.61 -2.00 -7.48
C CYS A 76 -6.97 -3.19 -8.38
N VAL A 77 -8.18 -3.25 -8.93
CA VAL A 77 -8.53 -4.29 -9.89
C VAL A 77 -7.67 -4.11 -11.14
N ASN A 78 -6.88 -5.14 -11.45
CA ASN A 78 -5.95 -5.10 -12.56
C ASN A 78 -5.76 -6.51 -13.13
N PRO A 79 -5.91 -6.71 -14.46
CA PRO A 79 -5.78 -8.04 -15.06
C PRO A 79 -4.33 -8.54 -15.19
N VAL A 80 -3.36 -7.67 -14.98
CA VAL A 80 -1.94 -7.98 -15.20
C VAL A 80 -1.19 -8.20 -13.88
N ILE A 81 -1.59 -7.47 -12.82
CA ILE A 81 -0.92 -7.51 -11.53
C ILE A 81 -1.95 -7.89 -10.47
N ASP A 82 -1.57 -8.81 -9.57
CA ASP A 82 -2.41 -9.16 -8.44
C ASP A 82 -2.01 -8.27 -7.26
N ILE A 83 -2.92 -7.39 -6.86
CA ILE A 83 -2.69 -6.43 -5.77
C ILE A 83 -3.63 -6.76 -4.62
N GLN A 84 -3.03 -7.07 -3.47
CA GLN A 84 -3.74 -7.26 -2.21
C GLN A 84 -3.67 -5.94 -1.43
N VAL A 85 -4.79 -5.25 -1.31
CA VAL A 85 -4.84 -3.95 -0.63
C VAL A 85 -5.66 -4.07 0.64
N GLN A 86 -5.15 -3.48 1.74
CA GLN A 86 -5.82 -3.47 3.03
C GLN A 86 -5.86 -2.05 3.59
N PRO A 87 -7.04 -1.59 4.06
CA PRO A 87 -7.17 -0.30 4.70
C PRO A 87 -6.89 -0.41 6.20
N PHE A 88 -6.26 0.62 6.74
CA PHE A 88 -6.01 0.74 8.18
C PHE A 88 -6.27 2.17 8.60
N HIS A 89 -6.52 2.36 9.89
CA HIS A 89 -6.51 3.70 10.48
C HIS A 89 -5.07 4.10 10.81
N THR A 90 -4.76 5.37 10.61
CA THR A 90 -3.41 5.87 10.92
C THR A 90 -3.04 5.64 12.38
N TYR A 91 -4.02 5.74 13.31
CA TYR A 91 -3.73 5.54 14.74
C TYR A 91 -3.26 4.12 15.07
N GLU A 92 -3.50 3.14 14.21
CA GLU A 92 -3.04 1.76 14.44
C GLU A 92 -1.52 1.65 14.45
N LEU A 93 -0.83 2.61 13.84
CA LEU A 93 0.64 2.65 13.87
C LEU A 93 1.20 3.00 15.24
N ALA A 94 0.39 3.57 16.13
CA ALA A 94 0.83 3.93 17.48
C ALA A 94 1.03 2.71 18.37
N THR A 95 0.35 1.59 18.06
CA THR A 95 0.45 0.36 18.85
C THR A 95 0.58 -0.83 17.89
N PRO A 96 1.76 -1.00 17.24
CA PRO A 96 1.94 -2.04 16.24
C PRO A 96 1.80 -3.44 16.84
N CYS A 97 0.98 -4.28 16.18
CA CYS A 97 0.84 -5.69 16.51
C CYS A 97 0.38 -6.45 15.26
N GLY A 98 0.68 -7.74 15.19
CA GLY A 98 0.30 -8.58 14.05
C GLY A 98 0.85 -8.03 12.72
N ILE A 99 -0.02 -7.88 11.73
CA ILE A 99 0.38 -7.39 10.41
C ILE A 99 0.91 -5.96 10.44
N ILE A 100 0.43 -5.14 11.36
CA ILE A 100 0.92 -3.75 11.51
C ILE A 100 2.38 -3.76 11.93
N GLU A 101 2.78 -4.70 12.78
CA GLU A 101 4.18 -4.84 13.19
C GLU A 101 5.08 -5.19 11.98
N GLU A 102 4.63 -6.09 11.11
CA GLU A 102 5.35 -6.41 9.88
C GLU A 102 5.47 -5.17 8.97
N ILE A 103 4.38 -4.44 8.80
CA ILE A 103 4.36 -3.21 8.00
C ILE A 103 5.32 -2.17 8.58
N GLU A 104 5.33 -2.00 9.89
CA GLU A 104 6.21 -1.06 10.57
C GLU A 104 7.68 -1.45 10.40
N THR A 105 7.98 -2.75 10.43
CA THR A 105 9.36 -3.24 10.37
C THR A 105 9.94 -3.23 8.96
N TYR A 106 9.17 -3.69 7.96
CA TYR A 106 9.66 -3.92 6.60
C TYR A 106 9.02 -3.01 5.55
N GLY A 107 8.00 -2.24 5.91
CA GLY A 107 7.23 -1.47 4.96
C GLY A 107 8.03 -0.37 4.27
N LEU A 108 7.66 -0.11 3.01
CA LEU A 108 8.20 0.97 2.21
C LEU A 108 7.07 1.93 1.85
N GLU A 109 7.16 3.16 2.31
CA GLU A 109 6.15 4.17 1.98
C GLU A 109 6.30 4.59 0.53
N LEU A 110 5.21 4.51 -0.22
CA LEU A 110 5.17 4.89 -1.63
C LEU A 110 4.69 6.34 -1.73
N ARG A 111 5.59 7.22 -2.15
CA ARG A 111 5.28 8.63 -2.38
C ARG A 111 5.26 8.87 -3.88
N VAL A 112 4.06 9.12 -4.41
CA VAL A 112 3.86 9.33 -5.83
C VAL A 112 3.19 10.68 -6.01
N TYR A 113 3.96 11.62 -6.50
CA TYR A 113 3.49 12.99 -6.68
C TYR A 113 3.49 13.38 -8.15
#